data_d39cc0045496481b3979c69e484c6246
#
_entry.id   d39cc0045496481b3979c69e484c6246
#
_cell.length_a   1.000
_cell.length_b   1.000
_cell.length_c   1.000
_cell.angle_alpha   90.00
_cell.angle_beta   90.00
_cell.angle_gamma   90.00
#
_symmetry.space_group_name_H-M   'P 1'
#
loop_
_entity.id
_entity.type
_entity.pdbx_description
1 polymer ?
#
loop_
_entity_poly.entity_id
_entity_poly.type
_entity_poly.pdbx_seq_one_letter_code
_entity_poly.pdbx_strand_id
1 'polypeptide(L)'
;MKSKLTTLCYIEKENCYLMLHRVKKEQDINKNKWIGVGGHFEEGESPEDCLLREVFEETGLTLTSYRFRGIVTFCSENYPTEYMCLYTADGYTGTLTECTEGELAFVAREEITKLKLWDGDRLFLELLKEERPFFSLKLCYHEDGTWYRAVLDGRELELFDICDEKGEPTGEVMERGMVHHYGKMHRTAHIWIVNRMPDGSYQVLLQKRSKKKDSYPGYYDISSAGHIHAGDSYLPSARRELAEELGIEAGEEELQLIGYHRADLRTSFYGKPFLDQEISAVYLYEKPVRIADLILQESEVEGAVFFELEEALSRVRNGTLPNCIYEDELQMVKDALISMGKYQED
;
A
#
# COMPACT_ATOMS: atom_id res chain seq x y z
N MET A 1 18.74 20.86 -12.00
CA MET A 1 17.72 21.84 -11.50
C MET A 1 18.04 22.15 -10.05
N LYS A 2 17.80 23.39 -9.57
CA LYS A 2 17.95 23.69 -8.13
C LYS A 2 16.71 23.19 -7.40
N SER A 3 16.90 22.51 -6.25
CA SER A 3 15.79 22.15 -5.36
C SER A 3 15.09 23.39 -4.82
N LYS A 4 13.82 23.24 -4.46
CA LYS A 4 12.99 24.30 -3.86
C LYS A 4 12.75 24.00 -2.39
N LEU A 5 12.61 25.05 -1.60
CA LEU A 5 12.15 24.97 -0.21
C LEU A 5 10.78 25.66 -0.13
N THR A 6 9.83 25.01 0.51
CA THR A 6 8.46 25.52 0.68
C THR A 6 7.94 25.21 2.05
N THR A 7 6.85 25.89 2.44
CA THR A 7 6.01 25.52 3.56
C THR A 7 4.69 24.98 3.05
N LEU A 8 4.06 24.11 3.83
CA LEU A 8 2.71 23.62 3.62
C LEU A 8 2.01 23.56 4.99
N CYS A 9 0.87 24.22 5.13
CA CYS A 9 0.16 24.33 6.41
C CYS A 9 -1.30 23.92 6.28
N TYR A 10 -1.76 23.11 7.21
CA TYR A 10 -3.16 22.77 7.41
C TYR A 10 -3.69 23.48 8.65
N ILE A 11 -4.52 24.53 8.45
CA ILE A 11 -5.10 25.30 9.54
C ILE A 11 -6.36 24.59 10.01
N GLU A 12 -6.41 24.33 11.32
CA GLU A 12 -7.46 23.54 11.95
C GLU A 12 -8.59 24.46 12.48
N LYS A 13 -9.82 24.07 12.21
CA LYS A 13 -10.99 24.65 12.84
C LYS A 13 -12.00 23.54 13.10
N GLU A 14 -12.32 23.30 14.38
CA GLU A 14 -13.17 22.18 14.78
C GLU A 14 -12.59 20.86 14.23
N ASN A 15 -13.34 20.10 13.43
CA ASN A 15 -12.85 18.87 12.77
C ASN A 15 -12.54 19.09 11.29
N CYS A 16 -12.15 20.30 10.88
CA CYS A 16 -11.88 20.68 9.49
C CYS A 16 -10.43 21.14 9.32
N TYR A 17 -9.91 20.99 8.11
CA TYR A 17 -8.71 21.68 7.63
C TYR A 17 -9.10 22.76 6.63
N LEU A 18 -8.42 23.94 6.70
CA LEU A 18 -8.48 24.91 5.62
C LEU A 18 -7.72 24.38 4.42
N MET A 19 -8.41 24.20 3.30
CA MET A 19 -7.87 23.68 2.06
C MET A 19 -7.94 24.75 0.98
N LEU A 20 -6.94 24.77 0.10
CA LEU A 20 -6.85 25.62 -1.09
C LEU A 20 -7.10 24.79 -2.36
N HIS A 21 -8.18 25.07 -3.07
CA HIS A 21 -8.46 24.50 -4.38
C HIS A 21 -7.76 25.32 -5.48
N ARG A 22 -6.73 24.77 -6.10
CA ARG A 22 -5.87 25.46 -7.08
C ARG A 22 -6.54 25.57 -8.46
N VAL A 23 -7.37 26.60 -8.67
CA VAL A 23 -8.18 26.76 -9.90
C VAL A 23 -7.91 28.04 -10.66
N LYS A 24 -7.18 29.01 -10.10
CA LYS A 24 -7.00 30.33 -10.72
C LYS A 24 -5.75 30.44 -11.60
N LYS A 25 -4.73 29.58 -11.42
CA LYS A 25 -3.51 29.60 -12.24
C LYS A 25 -3.58 28.55 -13.35
N GLU A 26 -3.32 28.94 -14.62
CA GLU A 26 -3.35 28.01 -15.76
C GLU A 26 -2.14 27.08 -15.81
N GLN A 27 -0.94 27.60 -15.50
CA GLN A 27 0.30 26.83 -15.42
C GLN A 27 0.66 26.54 -13.97
N ASP A 28 0.06 25.47 -13.44
CA ASP A 28 0.24 25.04 -12.06
C ASP A 28 0.28 23.52 -11.99
N ILE A 29 1.32 22.94 -11.40
CA ILE A 29 1.42 21.49 -11.16
C ILE A 29 0.26 20.99 -10.29
N ASN A 30 -0.26 21.85 -9.42
CA ASN A 30 -1.39 21.57 -8.54
C ASN A 30 -2.75 21.93 -9.15
N LYS A 31 -2.82 22.20 -10.45
CA LYS A 31 -4.08 22.62 -11.10
C LYS A 31 -5.22 21.63 -10.83
N ASN A 32 -6.35 22.15 -10.36
CA ASN A 32 -7.55 21.40 -9.95
C ASN A 32 -7.33 20.45 -8.75
N LYS A 33 -6.25 20.58 -8.03
CA LYS A 33 -6.02 19.81 -6.78
C LYS A 33 -6.32 20.67 -5.56
N TRP A 34 -6.66 20.00 -4.47
CA TRP A 34 -6.80 20.57 -3.14
C TRP A 34 -5.51 20.32 -2.34
N ILE A 35 -4.95 21.39 -1.79
CA ILE A 35 -3.72 21.34 -0.99
C ILE A 35 -3.89 22.19 0.27
N GLY A 36 -2.92 22.14 1.19
CA GLY A 36 -2.80 23.10 2.28
C GLY A 36 -2.39 24.47 1.76
N VAL A 37 -2.30 25.47 2.63
CA VAL A 37 -1.81 26.82 2.33
C VAL A 37 -0.30 26.89 2.55
N GLY A 38 0.42 27.69 1.76
CA GLY A 38 1.87 27.83 1.87
C GLY A 38 2.54 28.11 0.55
N GLY A 39 3.85 28.36 0.57
CA GLY A 39 4.57 28.72 -0.63
C GLY A 39 6.08 28.67 -0.45
N HIS A 40 6.79 29.35 -1.34
CA HIS A 40 8.23 29.29 -1.45
C HIS A 40 8.92 30.21 -0.44
N PHE A 41 10.06 29.74 0.08
CA PHE A 41 10.93 30.58 0.89
C PHE A 41 11.48 31.76 0.09
N GLU A 42 11.52 32.92 0.71
CA GLU A 42 12.30 34.07 0.27
C GLU A 42 13.72 34.05 0.88
N GLU A 43 14.63 34.88 0.35
CA GLU A 43 15.98 34.92 0.83
C GLU A 43 16.05 35.42 2.29
N GLY A 44 16.68 34.62 3.16
CA GLY A 44 16.87 34.94 4.57
C GLY A 44 15.72 34.51 5.48
N GLU A 45 14.64 33.91 4.96
CA GLU A 45 13.55 33.41 5.77
C GLU A 45 13.89 32.11 6.50
N SER A 46 13.46 32.01 7.75
CA SER A 46 13.29 30.73 8.45
C SER A 46 12.00 30.02 7.97
N PRO A 47 11.83 28.73 8.26
CA PRO A 47 10.56 28.02 7.96
C PRO A 47 9.34 28.73 8.57
N GLU A 48 9.46 29.29 9.76
CA GLU A 48 8.39 30.01 10.44
C GLU A 48 8.10 31.37 9.81
N ASP A 49 9.14 32.10 9.33
CA ASP A 49 8.93 33.39 8.63
C ASP A 49 8.14 33.15 7.33
N CYS A 50 8.54 32.17 6.54
CA CYS A 50 7.84 31.76 5.32
C CYS A 50 6.40 31.32 5.62
N LEU A 51 6.20 30.45 6.63
CA LEU A 51 4.88 30.00 7.05
C LEU A 51 3.95 31.18 7.36
N LEU A 52 4.42 32.10 8.21
CA LEU A 52 3.58 33.22 8.68
C LEU A 52 3.25 34.19 7.55
N ARG A 53 4.20 34.48 6.66
CA ARG A 53 4.00 35.34 5.49
C ARG A 53 3.01 34.72 4.51
N GLU A 54 3.27 33.47 4.07
CA GLU A 54 2.44 32.79 3.05
C GLU A 54 1.01 32.57 3.54
N VAL A 55 0.82 32.15 4.80
CA VAL A 55 -0.53 31.99 5.35
C VAL A 55 -1.26 33.34 5.37
N PHE A 56 -0.59 34.44 5.76
CA PHE A 56 -1.22 35.75 5.75
C PHE A 56 -1.56 36.22 4.33
N GLU A 57 -0.64 36.05 3.37
CA GLU A 57 -0.84 36.48 1.98
C GLU A 57 -1.97 35.69 1.28
N GLU A 58 -2.03 34.37 1.49
CA GLU A 58 -3.04 33.54 0.85
C GLU A 58 -4.41 33.57 1.52
N THR A 59 -4.46 33.82 2.84
CA THR A 59 -5.70 33.65 3.62
C THR A 59 -6.18 34.88 4.36
N GLY A 60 -5.31 35.88 4.62
CA GLY A 60 -5.56 37.02 5.53
C GLY A 60 -5.55 36.65 7.01
N LEU A 61 -5.21 35.40 7.36
CA LEU A 61 -5.13 34.93 8.74
C LEU A 61 -3.73 35.12 9.29
N THR A 62 -3.65 35.53 10.57
CA THR A 62 -2.42 35.59 11.34
C THR A 62 -2.38 34.40 12.30
N LEU A 63 -1.43 33.50 12.14
CA LEU A 63 -1.28 32.35 13.03
C LEU A 63 -0.78 32.78 14.42
N THR A 64 -1.36 32.19 15.44
CA THR A 64 -0.99 32.41 16.85
C THR A 64 -0.51 31.14 17.53
N SER A 65 -0.84 29.97 16.97
CA SER A 65 -0.38 28.67 17.43
C SER A 65 -0.22 27.74 16.23
N TYR A 66 0.96 27.15 16.08
CA TYR A 66 1.27 26.22 15.01
C TYR A 66 2.33 25.21 15.45
N ARG A 67 2.42 24.09 14.74
CA ARG A 67 3.34 22.99 15.04
C ARG A 67 4.02 22.50 13.77
N PHE A 68 5.36 22.39 13.80
CA PHE A 68 6.14 21.73 12.74
C PHE A 68 5.94 20.22 12.84
N ARG A 69 5.40 19.60 11.79
CA ARG A 69 5.00 18.20 11.79
C ARG A 69 6.03 17.30 11.11
N GLY A 70 6.74 17.80 10.12
CA GLY A 70 7.71 17.01 9.36
C GLY A 70 8.21 17.69 8.11
N ILE A 71 9.04 16.95 7.37
CA ILE A 71 9.51 17.36 6.05
C ILE A 71 8.96 16.36 5.03
N VAL A 72 8.24 16.88 4.04
CA VAL A 72 7.80 16.11 2.88
C VAL A 72 8.69 16.46 1.69
N THR A 73 9.38 15.47 1.14
CA THR A 73 10.21 15.62 -0.06
C THR A 73 9.41 15.15 -1.27
N PHE A 74 9.01 16.09 -2.10
CA PHE A 74 8.34 15.80 -3.37
C PHE A 74 9.39 15.69 -4.48
N CYS A 75 9.43 14.53 -5.14
CA CYS A 75 10.28 14.25 -6.28
C CYS A 75 9.40 13.97 -7.51
N SER A 76 9.70 14.61 -8.62
CA SER A 76 9.06 14.32 -9.90
C SER A 76 10.10 14.42 -11.02
N GLU A 77 9.92 13.64 -12.07
CA GLU A 77 10.84 13.61 -13.22
C GLU A 77 10.88 14.95 -13.97
N ASN A 78 9.76 15.68 -13.96
CA ASN A 78 9.60 16.94 -14.72
C ASN A 78 9.80 18.21 -13.88
N TYR A 79 9.91 18.10 -12.56
CA TYR A 79 9.97 19.25 -11.66
C TYR A 79 11.18 19.17 -10.75
N PRO A 80 11.75 20.33 -10.32
CA PRO A 80 12.78 20.35 -9.28
C PRO A 80 12.26 19.67 -8.02
N THR A 81 13.14 18.91 -7.34
CA THR A 81 12.82 18.36 -6.02
C THR A 81 12.41 19.49 -5.08
N GLU A 82 11.29 19.28 -4.39
CA GLU A 82 10.73 20.23 -3.43
C GLU A 82 10.79 19.65 -2.02
N TYR A 83 11.32 20.43 -1.08
CA TYR A 83 11.34 20.08 0.34
C TYR A 83 10.32 20.96 1.05
N MET A 84 9.21 20.38 1.43
CA MET A 84 8.08 21.07 2.08
C MET A 84 8.19 20.93 3.59
N CYS A 85 8.31 22.04 4.29
CA CYS A 85 8.15 22.10 5.75
C CYS A 85 6.66 22.02 6.06
N LEU A 86 6.22 20.88 6.58
CA LEU A 86 4.80 20.60 6.87
C LEU A 86 4.41 21.09 8.26
N TYR A 87 3.36 21.89 8.32
CA TYR A 87 2.82 22.45 9.56
C TYR A 87 1.33 22.14 9.73
N THR A 88 0.90 22.12 10.99
CA THR A 88 -0.51 22.29 11.36
C THR A 88 -0.63 23.52 12.26
N ALA A 89 -1.76 24.23 12.20
CA ALA A 89 -2.02 25.40 13.02
C ALA A 89 -3.43 25.33 13.62
N ASP A 90 -3.53 25.43 14.94
CA ASP A 90 -4.78 25.35 15.70
C ASP A 90 -5.19 26.69 16.32
N GLY A 91 -4.36 27.74 16.15
CA GLY A 91 -4.64 29.09 16.62
C GLY A 91 -4.38 30.13 15.54
N TYR A 92 -5.36 31.00 15.32
CA TYR A 92 -5.23 32.12 14.39
C TYR A 92 -6.19 33.26 14.74
N THR A 93 -5.92 34.46 14.18
CA THR A 93 -6.77 35.65 14.23
C THR A 93 -6.98 36.18 12.82
N GLY A 94 -7.90 37.11 12.64
CA GLY A 94 -8.24 37.68 11.33
C GLY A 94 -9.47 37.03 10.70
N THR A 95 -9.71 37.38 9.46
CA THR A 95 -10.82 36.86 8.65
C THR A 95 -10.30 36.42 7.30
N LEU A 96 -10.87 35.35 6.77
CA LEU A 96 -10.49 34.85 5.42
C LEU A 96 -10.71 35.93 4.36
N THR A 97 -9.69 36.12 3.55
CA THR A 97 -9.73 36.98 2.37
C THR A 97 -9.78 36.15 1.11
N GLU A 98 -10.05 36.76 -0.03
CA GLU A 98 -10.00 36.07 -1.32
C GLU A 98 -8.56 35.70 -1.67
N CYS A 99 -8.29 34.42 -1.94
CA CYS A 99 -6.99 33.94 -2.40
C CYS A 99 -6.85 34.15 -3.93
N THR A 100 -5.71 34.69 -4.34
CA THR A 100 -5.40 34.92 -5.77
C THR A 100 -5.08 33.61 -6.52
N GLU A 101 -4.76 32.54 -5.82
CA GLU A 101 -4.32 31.25 -6.40
C GLU A 101 -5.44 30.23 -6.54
N GLY A 102 -6.54 30.41 -5.80
CA GLY A 102 -7.65 29.45 -5.80
C GLY A 102 -8.78 29.80 -4.87
N GLU A 103 -9.54 28.81 -4.49
CA GLU A 103 -10.68 28.91 -3.57
C GLU A 103 -10.34 28.27 -2.23
N LEU A 104 -10.58 29.01 -1.14
CA LEU A 104 -10.36 28.54 0.21
C LEU A 104 -11.65 27.96 0.79
N ALA A 105 -11.56 26.77 1.40
CA ALA A 105 -12.67 26.17 2.12
C ALA A 105 -12.19 25.37 3.33
N PHE A 106 -12.95 25.46 4.44
CA PHE A 106 -12.80 24.50 5.53
C PHE A 106 -13.50 23.20 5.16
N VAL A 107 -12.74 22.12 5.02
CA VAL A 107 -13.22 20.80 4.64
C VAL A 107 -13.10 19.85 5.83
N ALA A 108 -14.16 19.12 6.14
CA ALA A 108 -14.15 18.11 7.19
C ALA A 108 -13.07 17.04 6.91
N ARG A 109 -12.30 16.65 7.92
CA ARG A 109 -11.16 15.72 7.77
C ARG A 109 -11.57 14.42 7.10
N GLU A 110 -12.76 13.91 7.39
CA GLU A 110 -13.35 12.70 6.79
C GLU A 110 -13.74 12.84 5.30
N GLU A 111 -13.91 14.08 4.82
CA GLU A 111 -14.25 14.36 3.43
C GLU A 111 -13.02 14.64 2.56
N ILE A 112 -11.86 14.93 3.16
CA ILE A 112 -10.63 15.32 2.43
C ILE A 112 -10.18 14.21 1.48
N THR A 113 -10.30 12.93 1.88
CA THR A 113 -9.91 11.79 1.03
C THR A 113 -10.74 11.65 -0.24
N LYS A 114 -11.91 12.30 -0.31
CA LYS A 114 -12.78 12.35 -1.50
C LYS A 114 -12.39 13.47 -2.47
N LEU A 115 -11.54 14.39 -2.05
CA LEU A 115 -11.06 15.49 -2.88
C LEU A 115 -10.01 15.00 -3.88
N LYS A 116 -9.81 15.77 -4.94
CA LYS A 116 -8.73 15.57 -5.88
C LYS A 116 -7.42 16.06 -5.26
N LEU A 117 -6.63 15.16 -4.74
CA LEU A 117 -5.32 15.36 -4.12
C LEU A 117 -4.22 14.77 -5.00
N TRP A 118 -2.96 14.95 -4.62
CA TRP A 118 -1.91 14.01 -4.96
C TRP A 118 -2.09 12.73 -4.12
N ASP A 119 -1.84 11.57 -4.69
CA ASP A 119 -2.09 10.31 -3.97
C ASP A 119 -1.26 10.22 -2.68
N GLY A 120 0.01 10.65 -2.74
CA GLY A 120 0.89 10.68 -1.56
C GLY A 120 0.47 11.69 -0.49
N ASP A 121 -0.32 12.73 -0.82
CA ASP A 121 -0.81 13.69 0.18
C ASP A 121 -1.76 13.00 1.18
N ARG A 122 -2.52 12.00 0.72
CA ARG A 122 -3.37 11.18 1.60
C ARG A 122 -2.58 10.54 2.72
N LEU A 123 -1.34 10.09 2.43
CA LEU A 123 -0.48 9.45 3.41
C LEU A 123 -0.09 10.41 4.55
N PHE A 124 0.44 11.60 4.23
CA PHE A 124 0.80 12.51 5.32
C PHE A 124 -0.42 13.09 6.04
N LEU A 125 -1.56 13.22 5.38
CA LEU A 125 -2.81 13.61 6.04
C LEU A 125 -3.27 12.56 7.08
N GLU A 126 -3.11 11.26 6.78
CA GLU A 126 -3.36 10.21 7.78
C GLU A 126 -2.33 10.26 8.92
N LEU A 127 -1.04 10.51 8.62
CA LEU A 127 -0.01 10.70 9.67
C LEU A 127 -0.32 11.90 10.57
N LEU A 128 -0.88 12.99 10.02
CA LEU A 128 -1.35 14.15 10.79
C LEU A 128 -2.55 13.78 11.67
N LYS A 129 -3.51 13.04 11.14
CA LYS A 129 -4.71 12.58 11.85
C LYS A 129 -4.36 11.64 13.02
N GLU A 130 -3.38 10.76 12.84
CA GLU A 130 -2.83 9.87 13.88
C GLU A 130 -1.97 10.61 14.91
N GLU A 131 -1.84 11.93 14.81
CA GLU A 131 -0.97 12.76 15.68
C GLU A 131 0.47 12.23 15.74
N ARG A 132 0.97 11.66 14.61
CA ARG A 132 2.32 11.14 14.56
C ARG A 132 3.33 12.24 14.92
N PRO A 133 4.35 11.95 15.74
CA PRO A 133 5.47 12.87 15.97
C PRO A 133 6.16 13.25 14.65
N PHE A 134 7.12 14.20 14.71
CA PHE A 134 7.89 14.63 13.55
C PHE A 134 8.33 13.46 12.66
N PHE A 135 8.12 13.58 11.35
CA PHE A 135 8.48 12.56 10.37
C PHE A 135 9.16 13.16 9.14
N SER A 136 9.91 12.32 8.43
CA SER A 136 10.45 12.60 7.10
C SER A 136 9.77 11.68 6.09
N LEU A 137 9.07 12.27 5.13
CA LEU A 137 8.35 11.53 4.10
C LEU A 137 8.86 11.94 2.70
N LYS A 138 9.30 10.97 1.90
CA LYS A 138 9.67 11.20 0.51
C LYS A 138 8.64 10.55 -0.40
N LEU A 139 8.13 11.32 -1.36
CA LEU A 139 7.13 10.92 -2.35
C LEU A 139 7.71 11.11 -3.75
N CYS A 140 7.70 10.07 -4.58
CA CYS A 140 8.26 10.11 -5.93
C CYS A 140 7.18 9.81 -6.98
N TYR A 141 7.13 10.68 -8.01
CA TYR A 141 6.12 10.64 -9.06
C TYR A 141 6.78 10.58 -10.44
N HIS A 142 6.20 9.81 -11.34
CA HIS A 142 6.50 9.82 -12.76
C HIS A 142 6.07 11.13 -13.42
N GLU A 143 6.45 11.33 -14.69
CA GLU A 143 6.08 12.51 -15.49
C GLU A 143 4.57 12.72 -15.61
N ASP A 144 3.79 11.63 -15.66
CA ASP A 144 2.33 11.62 -15.76
C ASP A 144 1.63 11.90 -14.43
N GLY A 145 2.38 12.02 -13.34
CA GLY A 145 1.86 12.23 -11.99
C GLY A 145 1.51 10.94 -11.25
N THR A 146 1.82 9.77 -11.81
CA THR A 146 1.64 8.48 -11.12
C THR A 146 2.62 8.35 -9.97
N TRP A 147 2.13 8.00 -8.79
CA TRP A 147 2.93 7.78 -7.59
C TRP A 147 3.56 6.39 -7.60
N TYR A 148 4.88 6.30 -7.58
CA TYR A 148 5.57 5.01 -7.72
C TYR A 148 6.47 4.64 -6.54
N ARG A 149 6.79 5.59 -5.65
CA ARG A 149 7.67 5.32 -4.51
C ARG A 149 7.39 6.22 -3.34
N ALA A 150 7.41 5.64 -2.13
CA ALA A 150 7.33 6.37 -0.87
C ALA A 150 8.38 5.86 0.12
N VAL A 151 8.98 6.79 0.89
CA VAL A 151 9.91 6.46 1.97
C VAL A 151 9.54 7.25 3.20
N LEU A 152 9.22 6.58 4.31
CA LEU A 152 8.87 7.19 5.58
C LEU A 152 9.95 6.89 6.63
N ASP A 153 10.57 7.96 7.17
CA ASP A 153 11.64 7.86 8.19
C ASP A 153 12.78 6.89 7.76
N GLY A 154 13.13 6.94 6.46
CA GLY A 154 14.18 6.11 5.86
C GLY A 154 13.76 4.69 5.50
N ARG A 155 12.50 4.30 5.75
CA ARG A 155 11.96 2.98 5.37
C ARG A 155 11.09 3.11 4.13
N GLU A 156 11.34 2.27 3.15
CA GLU A 156 10.50 2.17 1.95
C GLU A 156 9.14 1.60 2.31
N LEU A 157 8.09 2.17 1.71
CA LEU A 157 6.71 1.72 1.90
C LEU A 157 6.24 0.96 0.66
N GLU A 158 5.42 -0.05 0.87
CA GLU A 158 4.78 -0.80 -0.20
C GLU A 158 3.60 -0.02 -0.76
N LEU A 159 3.57 0.14 -2.08
CA LEU A 159 2.50 0.81 -2.82
C LEU A 159 1.79 -0.18 -3.72
N PHE A 160 0.46 -0.14 -3.74
CA PHE A 160 -0.37 -1.03 -4.54
C PHE A 160 -1.27 -0.24 -5.49
N ASP A 161 -1.48 -0.77 -6.69
CA ASP A 161 -2.56 -0.30 -7.55
C ASP A 161 -3.91 -0.66 -6.93
N ILE A 162 -4.79 0.33 -6.84
CA ILE A 162 -6.19 0.08 -6.49
C ILE A 162 -6.91 -0.40 -7.74
N CYS A 163 -7.65 -1.49 -7.60
CA CYS A 163 -8.30 -2.17 -8.72
C CYS A 163 -9.83 -2.06 -8.66
N ASP A 164 -10.43 -2.24 -9.83
CA ASP A 164 -11.86 -2.46 -9.96
C ASP A 164 -12.25 -3.91 -9.61
N GLU A 165 -13.53 -4.23 -9.72
CA GLU A 165 -14.05 -5.58 -9.43
C GLU A 165 -13.52 -6.68 -10.39
N LYS A 166 -12.85 -6.31 -11.49
CA LYS A 166 -12.23 -7.25 -12.43
C LYS A 166 -10.74 -7.43 -12.19
N GLY A 167 -10.16 -6.68 -11.25
CA GLY A 167 -8.73 -6.67 -10.98
C GLY A 167 -7.93 -5.74 -11.88
N GLU A 168 -8.61 -4.89 -12.66
CA GLU A 168 -7.94 -3.92 -13.51
C GLU A 168 -7.59 -2.66 -12.71
N PRO A 169 -6.35 -2.13 -12.81
CA PRO A 169 -5.94 -0.92 -12.13
C PRO A 169 -6.83 0.28 -12.48
N THR A 170 -7.28 1.01 -11.49
CA THR A 170 -8.11 2.23 -11.66
C THR A 170 -7.28 3.48 -11.95
N GLY A 171 -5.95 3.40 -11.78
CA GLY A 171 -5.01 4.52 -11.82
C GLY A 171 -4.80 5.20 -10.45
N GLU A 172 -5.51 4.77 -9.41
CA GLU A 172 -5.24 5.16 -8.01
C GLU A 172 -4.16 4.24 -7.44
N VAL A 173 -3.16 4.84 -6.77
CA VAL A 173 -2.12 4.11 -6.04
C VAL A 173 -2.21 4.45 -4.57
N MET A 174 -2.08 3.45 -3.70
CA MET A 174 -2.21 3.63 -2.25
C MET A 174 -1.17 2.82 -1.48
N GLU A 175 -0.76 3.33 -0.32
CA GLU A 175 0.14 2.62 0.59
C GLU A 175 -0.60 1.46 1.27
N ARG A 176 0.12 0.36 1.49
CA ARG A 176 -0.39 -0.92 2.04
C ARG A 176 -1.27 -0.77 3.28
N GLY A 177 -0.81 -0.02 4.28
CA GLY A 177 -1.58 0.17 5.53
C GLY A 177 -2.92 0.86 5.28
N MET A 178 -2.93 1.83 4.38
CA MET A 178 -4.15 2.53 3.96
C MET A 178 -5.06 1.62 3.14
N VAL A 179 -4.51 0.79 2.26
CA VAL A 179 -5.28 -0.19 1.47
C VAL A 179 -6.11 -1.09 2.39
N HIS A 180 -5.47 -1.68 3.41
CA HIS A 180 -6.16 -2.55 4.37
C HIS A 180 -7.02 -1.79 5.38
N HIS A 181 -6.68 -0.51 5.68
CA HIS A 181 -7.54 0.32 6.55
C HIS A 181 -8.87 0.67 5.88
N TYR A 182 -8.82 1.01 4.59
CA TYR A 182 -10.00 1.41 3.81
C TYR A 182 -10.68 0.26 3.06
N GLY A 183 -10.12 -0.94 3.10
CA GLY A 183 -10.64 -2.12 2.39
C GLY A 183 -10.67 -1.90 0.88
N LYS A 184 -9.57 -1.41 0.32
CA LYS A 184 -9.45 -1.18 -1.12
C LYS A 184 -9.08 -2.46 -1.85
N MET A 185 -9.75 -2.71 -2.98
CA MET A 185 -9.43 -3.84 -3.85
C MET A 185 -8.04 -3.70 -4.43
N HIS A 186 -7.20 -4.72 -4.26
CA HIS A 186 -5.83 -4.79 -4.75
C HIS A 186 -5.47 -6.19 -5.23
N ARG A 187 -4.27 -6.35 -5.78
CA ARG A 187 -3.84 -7.59 -6.42
C ARG A 187 -2.79 -8.31 -5.60
N THR A 188 -2.90 -9.66 -5.57
CA THR A 188 -1.91 -10.56 -4.97
C THR A 188 -1.56 -11.69 -5.93
N ALA A 189 -0.43 -12.33 -5.73
CA ALA A 189 -0.04 -13.56 -6.42
C ALA A 189 0.13 -14.67 -5.39
N HIS A 190 -0.54 -15.79 -5.63
CA HIS A 190 -0.52 -16.97 -4.80
C HIS A 190 0.14 -18.13 -5.54
N ILE A 191 1.11 -18.75 -4.94
CA ILE A 191 1.85 -19.86 -5.54
C ILE A 191 1.65 -21.10 -4.69
N TRP A 192 1.11 -22.16 -5.29
CA TRP A 192 0.95 -23.47 -4.70
C TRP A 192 2.03 -24.42 -5.23
N ILE A 193 2.88 -24.91 -4.35
CA ILE A 193 3.91 -25.89 -4.68
C ILE A 193 3.37 -27.28 -4.39
N VAL A 194 3.36 -28.15 -5.39
CA VAL A 194 2.94 -29.53 -5.25
C VAL A 194 4.02 -30.51 -5.69
N ASN A 195 4.18 -31.58 -4.94
CA ASN A 195 5.04 -32.70 -5.29
C ASN A 195 4.19 -33.92 -5.62
N ARG A 196 4.42 -34.53 -6.80
CA ARG A 196 3.82 -35.80 -7.15
C ARG A 196 4.58 -36.95 -6.48
N MET A 197 3.85 -37.81 -5.79
CA MET A 197 4.41 -38.98 -5.11
C MET A 197 4.49 -40.20 -6.03
N PRO A 198 5.34 -41.22 -5.72
CA PRO A 198 5.47 -42.41 -6.54
C PRO A 198 4.19 -43.24 -6.72
N ASP A 199 3.26 -43.18 -5.77
CA ASP A 199 1.96 -43.83 -5.79
C ASP A 199 0.91 -43.06 -6.62
N GLY A 200 1.25 -41.86 -7.11
CA GLY A 200 0.39 -41.01 -7.90
C GLY A 200 -0.36 -39.95 -7.08
N SER A 201 -0.28 -40.01 -5.76
CA SER A 201 -0.83 -38.96 -4.86
C SER A 201 -0.02 -37.65 -4.97
N TYR A 202 -0.55 -36.58 -4.39
CA TYR A 202 0.10 -35.27 -4.36
C TYR A 202 0.27 -34.77 -2.94
N GLN A 203 1.40 -34.15 -2.68
CA GLN A 203 1.65 -33.36 -1.49
C GLN A 203 1.67 -31.89 -1.85
N VAL A 204 1.11 -31.04 -0.98
CA VAL A 204 1.14 -29.59 -1.09
C VAL A 204 2.03 -29.01 0.00
N LEU A 205 2.89 -28.07 -0.37
CA LEU A 205 3.74 -27.33 0.58
C LEU A 205 2.91 -26.22 1.24
N LEU A 206 2.86 -26.23 2.56
CA LEU A 206 2.34 -25.10 3.34
C LEU A 206 3.49 -24.40 4.06
N GLN A 207 3.55 -23.08 3.96
CA GLN A 207 4.49 -22.30 4.76
C GLN A 207 3.90 -22.03 6.15
N LYS A 208 4.77 -21.90 7.14
CA LYS A 208 4.42 -21.41 8.46
C LYS A 208 4.85 -19.97 8.59
N ARG A 209 3.90 -19.06 8.75
CA ARG A 209 4.13 -17.63 8.87
C ARG A 209 5.01 -17.30 10.07
N SER A 210 5.91 -16.35 9.89
CA SER A 210 6.75 -15.86 10.98
C SER A 210 5.90 -15.26 12.11
N LYS A 211 6.34 -15.45 13.35
CA LYS A 211 5.72 -14.80 14.52
C LYS A 211 5.87 -13.27 14.52
N LYS A 212 6.68 -12.73 13.60
CA LYS A 212 6.89 -11.28 13.43
C LYS A 212 5.87 -10.63 12.49
N LYS A 213 5.03 -11.43 11.81
CA LYS A 213 4.00 -10.92 10.89
C LYS A 213 2.91 -10.17 11.64
N ASP A 214 2.40 -9.10 11.04
CA ASP A 214 1.32 -8.27 11.57
C ASP A 214 -0.05 -8.97 11.53
N SER A 215 -0.22 -9.95 10.62
CA SER A 215 -1.44 -10.75 10.48
C SER A 215 -1.11 -12.23 10.59
N TYR A 216 -1.97 -13.00 11.28
CA TYR A 216 -1.88 -14.45 11.45
C TYR A 216 -0.48 -14.97 11.84
N PRO A 217 0.21 -14.43 12.86
CA PRO A 217 1.56 -14.88 13.23
C PRO A 217 1.56 -16.35 13.66
N GLY A 218 2.43 -17.17 13.07
CA GLY A 218 2.59 -18.60 13.38
C GLY A 218 1.52 -19.52 12.79
N TYR A 219 0.61 -19.02 11.98
CA TYR A 219 -0.38 -19.82 11.24
C TYR A 219 0.25 -20.46 10.01
N TYR A 220 -0.37 -21.52 9.50
CA TYR A 220 -0.05 -22.08 8.20
C TYR A 220 -0.72 -21.25 7.09
N ASP A 221 -0.02 -21.13 5.99
CA ASP A 221 -0.43 -20.38 4.81
C ASP A 221 -0.11 -21.17 3.54
N ILE A 222 -0.55 -20.68 2.40
CA ILE A 222 -0.20 -21.22 1.07
C ILE A 222 1.32 -21.28 0.91
N SER A 223 1.82 -21.92 -0.14
CA SER A 223 3.27 -22.17 -0.26
C SER A 223 4.08 -20.86 -0.31
N SER A 224 3.65 -19.89 -1.11
CA SER A 224 4.19 -18.53 -1.14
C SER A 224 3.10 -17.56 -1.63
N ALA A 225 3.05 -16.37 -1.06
CA ALA A 225 2.06 -15.36 -1.40
C ALA A 225 2.60 -13.95 -1.20
N GLY A 226 2.32 -13.07 -2.14
CA GLY A 226 2.69 -11.68 -1.99
C GLY A 226 1.85 -10.71 -2.79
N HIS A 227 1.96 -9.44 -2.41
CA HIS A 227 1.25 -8.36 -3.07
C HIS A 227 1.93 -7.96 -4.39
N ILE A 228 1.10 -7.52 -5.32
CA ILE A 228 1.57 -6.91 -6.56
C ILE A 228 1.85 -5.44 -6.30
N HIS A 229 3.09 -5.01 -6.44
CA HIS A 229 3.43 -3.60 -6.29
C HIS A 229 2.82 -2.75 -7.41
N ALA A 230 2.61 -1.47 -7.14
CA ALA A 230 2.07 -0.55 -8.12
C ALA A 230 2.89 -0.55 -9.42
N GLY A 231 2.21 -0.74 -10.55
CA GLY A 231 2.82 -0.84 -11.88
C GLY A 231 3.33 -2.24 -12.26
N ASP A 232 3.40 -3.18 -11.31
CA ASP A 232 3.85 -4.55 -11.59
C ASP A 232 2.71 -5.42 -12.13
N SER A 233 3.09 -6.56 -12.71
CA SER A 233 2.17 -7.59 -13.20
C SER A 233 2.28 -8.89 -12.39
N TYR A 234 1.27 -9.74 -12.48
CA TYR A 234 1.12 -10.94 -11.64
C TYR A 234 2.31 -11.91 -11.71
N LEU A 235 2.71 -12.36 -12.92
CA LEU A 235 3.73 -13.41 -13.07
C LEU A 235 5.12 -12.98 -12.59
N PRO A 236 5.65 -11.78 -12.94
CA PRO A 236 6.90 -11.29 -12.36
C PRO A 236 6.86 -11.18 -10.84
N SER A 237 5.74 -10.70 -10.26
CA SER A 237 5.59 -10.60 -8.81
C SER A 237 5.55 -11.98 -8.15
N ALA A 238 4.82 -12.95 -8.73
CA ALA A 238 4.82 -14.33 -8.24
C ALA A 238 6.23 -14.93 -8.18
N ARG A 239 7.04 -14.72 -9.24
CA ARG A 239 8.43 -15.19 -9.29
C ARG A 239 9.30 -14.52 -8.23
N ARG A 240 9.14 -13.22 -8.05
CA ARG A 240 9.85 -12.45 -7.02
C ARG A 240 9.54 -12.98 -5.62
N GLU A 241 8.25 -13.13 -5.28
CA GLU A 241 7.82 -13.63 -3.97
C GLU A 241 8.34 -15.05 -3.70
N LEU A 242 8.27 -15.94 -4.70
CA LEU A 242 8.78 -17.31 -4.58
C LEU A 242 10.28 -17.34 -4.31
N ALA A 243 11.04 -16.46 -4.96
CA ALA A 243 12.48 -16.33 -4.76
C ALA A 243 12.81 -15.70 -3.38
N GLU A 244 12.08 -14.65 -2.98
CA GLU A 244 12.32 -13.95 -1.71
C GLU A 244 11.93 -14.80 -0.50
N GLU A 245 10.74 -15.41 -0.50
CA GLU A 245 10.23 -16.16 0.65
C GLU A 245 10.86 -17.54 0.82
N LEU A 246 11.11 -18.25 -0.30
CA LEU A 246 11.52 -19.65 -0.28
C LEU A 246 12.87 -19.93 -0.97
N GLY A 247 13.48 -18.94 -1.62
CA GLY A 247 14.74 -19.10 -2.35
C GLY A 247 14.60 -19.90 -3.65
N ILE A 248 13.40 -19.97 -4.24
CA ILE A 248 13.14 -20.72 -5.47
C ILE A 248 13.13 -19.79 -6.67
N GLU A 249 14.13 -19.91 -7.55
CA GLU A 249 14.20 -19.22 -8.83
C GLU A 249 13.39 -19.98 -9.89
N ALA A 250 12.16 -19.56 -10.15
CA ALA A 250 11.27 -20.17 -11.13
C ALA A 250 11.35 -19.47 -12.50
N GLY A 251 11.37 -20.27 -13.59
CA GLY A 251 11.11 -19.79 -14.95
C GLY A 251 9.63 -19.42 -15.14
N GLU A 252 9.34 -18.59 -16.15
CA GLU A 252 7.94 -18.18 -16.42
C GLU A 252 7.05 -19.39 -16.77
N GLU A 253 7.60 -20.36 -17.50
CA GLU A 253 6.92 -21.58 -17.91
C GLU A 253 6.70 -22.58 -16.76
N GLU A 254 7.31 -22.37 -15.61
CA GLU A 254 7.22 -23.24 -14.44
C GLU A 254 6.09 -22.85 -13.49
N LEU A 255 5.56 -21.63 -13.65
CA LEU A 255 4.41 -21.12 -12.90
C LEU A 255 3.16 -21.17 -13.79
N GLN A 256 2.35 -22.19 -13.61
CA GLN A 256 1.13 -22.36 -14.37
C GLN A 256 -0.02 -21.62 -13.70
N LEU A 257 -0.58 -20.60 -14.36
CA LEU A 257 -1.79 -19.93 -13.88
C LEU A 257 -2.98 -20.92 -13.94
N ILE A 258 -3.61 -21.19 -12.80
CA ILE A 258 -4.76 -22.08 -12.70
C ILE A 258 -6.08 -21.34 -12.52
N GLY A 259 -6.05 -20.05 -12.21
CA GLY A 259 -7.24 -19.22 -12.10
C GLY A 259 -6.99 -17.98 -11.25
N TYR A 260 -8.10 -17.33 -10.90
CA TYR A 260 -8.10 -16.18 -10.00
C TYR A 260 -9.01 -16.49 -8.81
N HIS A 261 -8.53 -16.17 -7.62
CA HIS A 261 -9.32 -16.24 -6.38
C HIS A 261 -9.65 -14.82 -5.91
N ARG A 262 -10.84 -14.63 -5.34
CA ARG A 262 -11.27 -13.36 -4.78
C ARG A 262 -11.55 -13.53 -3.28
N ALA A 263 -10.91 -12.70 -2.47
CA ALA A 263 -11.10 -12.66 -1.04
C ALA A 263 -11.72 -11.32 -0.58
N ASP A 264 -12.60 -11.38 0.42
CA ASP A 264 -13.10 -10.22 1.19
C ASP A 264 -13.04 -10.62 2.66
N LEU A 265 -11.94 -10.28 3.33
CA LEU A 265 -11.75 -10.55 4.74
C LEU A 265 -11.94 -9.27 5.55
N ARG A 266 -12.79 -9.34 6.57
CA ARG A 266 -13.02 -8.23 7.50
C ARG A 266 -12.74 -8.69 8.92
N THR A 267 -11.63 -8.23 9.47
CA THR A 267 -11.15 -8.63 10.79
C THR A 267 -10.46 -7.46 11.50
N SER A 268 -9.80 -7.73 12.60
CA SER A 268 -8.98 -6.75 13.30
C SER A 268 -7.74 -7.43 13.87
N PHE A 269 -6.60 -6.77 13.76
CA PHE A 269 -5.35 -7.18 14.40
C PHE A 269 -4.87 -6.07 15.32
N TYR A 270 -4.48 -6.43 16.55
CA TYR A 270 -3.98 -5.49 17.56
C TYR A 270 -4.91 -4.28 17.81
N GLY A 271 -6.24 -4.50 17.68
CA GLY A 271 -7.25 -3.45 17.88
C GLY A 271 -7.45 -2.48 16.71
N LYS A 272 -6.75 -2.69 15.59
CA LYS A 272 -6.95 -1.93 14.35
C LYS A 272 -7.80 -2.73 13.36
N PRO A 273 -8.73 -2.11 12.63
CA PRO A 273 -9.46 -2.77 11.54
C PRO A 273 -8.48 -3.25 10.46
N PHE A 274 -8.73 -4.43 9.95
CA PHE A 274 -8.04 -5.02 8.81
C PHE A 274 -9.09 -5.50 7.82
N LEU A 275 -9.18 -4.78 6.70
CA LEU A 275 -10.15 -5.02 5.63
C LEU A 275 -9.35 -5.42 4.40
N ASP A 276 -9.44 -6.69 4.04
CA ASP A 276 -8.61 -7.25 2.98
C ASP A 276 -9.48 -7.67 1.80
N GLN A 277 -9.40 -6.91 0.72
CA GLN A 277 -10.11 -7.18 -0.52
C GLN A 277 -9.09 -7.44 -1.62
N GLU A 278 -8.95 -8.69 -2.00
CA GLU A 278 -7.93 -9.14 -2.94
C GLU A 278 -8.50 -9.82 -4.17
N ILE A 279 -7.78 -9.67 -5.28
CA ILE A 279 -7.86 -10.55 -6.44
C ILE A 279 -6.49 -11.20 -6.62
N SER A 280 -6.42 -12.48 -6.33
CA SER A 280 -5.19 -13.27 -6.35
C SER A 280 -5.08 -14.06 -7.65
N ALA A 281 -3.99 -13.88 -8.40
CA ALA A 281 -3.66 -14.83 -9.46
C ALA A 281 -3.05 -16.08 -8.82
N VAL A 282 -3.68 -17.22 -9.01
CA VAL A 282 -3.29 -18.50 -8.40
C VAL A 282 -2.44 -19.32 -9.37
N TYR A 283 -1.21 -19.56 -8.97
CA TYR A 283 -0.22 -20.31 -9.76
C TYR A 283 0.08 -21.66 -9.14
N LEU A 284 0.29 -22.65 -9.99
CA LEU A 284 0.76 -23.99 -9.64
C LEU A 284 2.23 -24.15 -10.04
N TYR A 285 3.05 -24.63 -9.10
CA TYR A 285 4.46 -25.00 -9.31
C TYR A 285 4.66 -26.48 -9.03
N GLU A 286 5.05 -27.25 -10.04
CA GLU A 286 5.11 -28.72 -10.00
C GLU A 286 6.53 -29.29 -10.02
N LYS A 287 7.58 -28.46 -10.11
CA LYS A 287 8.93 -29.00 -9.99
C LYS A 287 9.15 -29.56 -8.58
N PRO A 288 9.80 -30.73 -8.44
CA PRO A 288 10.06 -31.32 -7.13
C PRO A 288 10.84 -30.39 -6.22
N VAL A 289 10.29 -30.12 -5.04
CA VAL A 289 10.90 -29.29 -4.01
C VAL A 289 11.21 -30.13 -2.79
N ARG A 290 12.40 -29.96 -2.20
CA ARG A 290 12.76 -30.54 -0.91
C ARG A 290 12.90 -29.43 0.13
N ILE A 291 12.30 -29.61 1.29
CA ILE A 291 12.35 -28.59 2.39
C ILE A 291 13.79 -28.21 2.73
N ALA A 292 14.72 -29.16 2.68
CA ALA A 292 16.12 -28.93 2.99
C ALA A 292 16.86 -28.00 1.99
N ASP A 293 16.29 -27.78 0.80
CA ASP A 293 16.87 -26.91 -0.23
C ASP A 293 16.29 -25.49 -0.19
N LEU A 294 15.25 -25.25 0.64
CA LEU A 294 14.62 -23.94 0.77
C LEU A 294 15.51 -22.95 1.53
N ILE A 295 15.52 -21.72 1.06
CA ILE A 295 16.14 -20.59 1.75
C ILE A 295 15.00 -19.67 2.22
N LEU A 296 14.64 -19.82 3.50
CA LEU A 296 13.48 -19.11 4.04
C LEU A 296 13.85 -17.68 4.42
N GLN A 297 12.99 -16.72 4.04
CA GLN A 297 13.06 -15.35 4.54
C GLN A 297 12.49 -15.30 5.96
N GLU A 298 13.35 -15.33 6.97
CA GLU A 298 12.98 -15.45 8.39
C GLU A 298 12.03 -14.38 8.92
N SER A 299 11.96 -13.21 8.28
CA SER A 299 10.98 -12.18 8.62
C SER A 299 9.56 -12.58 8.24
N GLU A 300 9.40 -13.37 7.17
CA GLU A 300 8.12 -13.74 6.58
C GLU A 300 7.74 -15.19 6.91
N VAL A 301 8.69 -16.13 6.81
CA VAL A 301 8.47 -17.58 6.89
C VAL A 301 9.29 -18.20 8.02
N GLU A 302 8.63 -18.83 9.01
CA GLU A 302 9.27 -19.57 10.11
C GLU A 302 9.68 -21.00 9.69
N GLY A 303 8.96 -21.60 8.72
CA GLY A 303 9.18 -22.96 8.27
C GLY A 303 8.24 -23.35 7.14
N ALA A 304 8.45 -24.54 6.60
CA ALA A 304 7.59 -25.12 5.56
C ALA A 304 7.41 -26.63 5.82
N VAL A 305 6.26 -27.15 5.43
CA VAL A 305 5.91 -28.55 5.66
C VAL A 305 5.04 -29.06 4.49
N PHE A 306 5.27 -30.29 4.05
CA PHE A 306 4.38 -30.96 3.09
C PHE A 306 3.26 -31.68 3.82
N PHE A 307 2.03 -31.48 3.34
CA PHE A 307 0.87 -32.27 3.69
C PHE A 307 0.41 -33.05 2.46
N GLU A 308 -0.15 -34.22 2.65
CA GLU A 308 -0.92 -34.90 1.63
C GLU A 308 -2.11 -34.00 1.25
N LEU A 309 -2.44 -33.86 -0.06
CA LEU A 309 -3.39 -32.86 -0.56
C LEU A 309 -4.78 -33.03 0.06
N GLU A 310 -5.30 -34.27 0.15
CA GLU A 310 -6.60 -34.54 0.77
C GLU A 310 -6.59 -34.29 2.28
N GLU A 311 -5.47 -34.61 2.94
CA GLU A 311 -5.27 -34.29 4.35
C GLU A 311 -5.29 -32.78 4.58
N ALA A 312 -4.59 -32.00 3.73
CA ALA A 312 -4.57 -30.54 3.82
C ALA A 312 -5.99 -29.96 3.66
N LEU A 313 -6.71 -30.38 2.61
CA LEU A 313 -8.10 -29.98 2.37
C LEU A 313 -9.00 -30.30 3.58
N SER A 314 -8.89 -31.53 4.11
CA SER A 314 -9.67 -31.94 5.27
C SER A 314 -9.37 -31.10 6.49
N ARG A 315 -8.09 -30.83 6.78
CA ARG A 315 -7.67 -30.05 7.95
C ARG A 315 -8.08 -28.59 7.86
N VAL A 316 -7.98 -27.98 6.67
CA VAL A 316 -8.41 -26.60 6.42
C VAL A 316 -9.93 -26.52 6.61
N ARG A 317 -10.71 -27.38 5.97
CA ARG A 317 -12.19 -27.47 6.08
C ARG A 317 -12.67 -27.63 7.51
N ASN A 318 -12.03 -28.51 8.28
CA ASN A 318 -12.48 -28.84 9.65
C ASN A 318 -11.85 -27.93 10.72
N GLY A 319 -11.01 -26.94 10.35
CA GLY A 319 -10.34 -26.03 11.27
C GLY A 319 -9.39 -26.72 12.27
N THR A 320 -8.87 -27.90 11.91
CA THR A 320 -7.93 -28.66 12.78
C THR A 320 -6.48 -28.27 12.57
N LEU A 321 -6.22 -27.38 11.61
CA LEU A 321 -4.94 -26.74 11.36
C LEU A 321 -5.10 -25.23 11.61
N PRO A 322 -4.29 -24.57 12.46
CA PRO A 322 -4.31 -23.12 12.55
C PRO A 322 -3.76 -22.52 11.25
N ASN A 323 -4.64 -22.00 10.41
CA ASN A 323 -4.31 -21.54 9.07
C ASN A 323 -5.08 -20.27 8.69
N CYS A 324 -4.59 -19.58 7.65
CA CYS A 324 -5.26 -18.46 6.98
C CYS A 324 -5.54 -18.78 5.50
N ILE A 325 -5.68 -20.05 5.16
CA ILE A 325 -5.90 -20.58 3.81
C ILE A 325 -7.40 -20.58 3.51
N TYR A 326 -7.77 -20.15 2.31
CA TYR A 326 -9.12 -20.29 1.78
C TYR A 326 -9.32 -21.72 1.23
N GLU A 327 -10.33 -22.43 1.74
CA GLU A 327 -10.62 -23.81 1.34
C GLU A 327 -10.89 -23.93 -0.16
N ASP A 328 -11.65 -23.00 -0.72
CA ASP A 328 -12.02 -22.98 -2.13
C ASP A 328 -10.80 -22.74 -3.04
N GLU A 329 -9.80 -21.97 -2.61
CA GLU A 329 -8.55 -21.82 -3.35
C GLU A 329 -7.72 -23.10 -3.34
N LEU A 330 -7.59 -23.77 -2.18
CA LEU A 330 -6.91 -25.06 -2.13
C LEU A 330 -7.67 -26.14 -2.95
N GLN A 331 -9.00 -26.06 -3.02
CA GLN A 331 -9.80 -26.91 -3.91
C GLN A 331 -9.50 -26.61 -5.39
N MET A 332 -9.27 -25.34 -5.79
CA MET A 332 -8.85 -24.99 -7.15
C MET A 332 -7.56 -25.73 -7.56
N VAL A 333 -6.61 -25.90 -6.63
CA VAL A 333 -5.38 -26.67 -6.89
C VAL A 333 -5.71 -28.13 -7.24
N LYS A 334 -6.57 -28.78 -6.45
CA LYS A 334 -7.02 -30.16 -6.74
C LYS A 334 -7.72 -30.24 -8.09
N ASP A 335 -8.68 -29.35 -8.34
CA ASP A 335 -9.45 -29.33 -9.59
C ASP A 335 -8.56 -29.10 -10.83
N ALA A 336 -7.53 -28.27 -10.70
CA ALA A 336 -6.55 -28.07 -11.74
C ALA A 336 -5.77 -29.35 -12.04
N LEU A 337 -5.29 -30.06 -11.02
CA LEU A 337 -4.57 -31.33 -11.18
C LEU A 337 -5.46 -32.40 -11.83
N ILE A 338 -6.76 -32.46 -11.49
CA ILE A 338 -7.75 -33.36 -12.13
C ILE A 338 -7.92 -32.97 -13.60
N SER A 339 -8.14 -31.70 -13.91
CA SER A 339 -8.38 -31.20 -15.27
C SER A 339 -7.20 -31.48 -16.21
N MET A 340 -5.99 -31.50 -15.66
CA MET A 340 -4.75 -31.86 -16.37
C MET A 340 -4.58 -33.39 -16.55
N GLY A 341 -5.51 -34.22 -16.04
CA GLY A 341 -5.40 -35.67 -16.03
C GLY A 341 -4.26 -36.22 -15.17
N LYS A 342 -3.79 -35.44 -14.21
CA LYS A 342 -2.67 -35.76 -13.33
C LYS A 342 -3.11 -36.38 -12.00
N TYR A 343 -4.33 -36.09 -11.56
CA TYR A 343 -4.93 -36.59 -10.33
C TYR A 343 -6.21 -37.37 -10.66
N GLN A 344 -6.39 -38.51 -10.04
CA GLN A 344 -7.63 -39.31 -10.13
C GLN A 344 -8.28 -39.35 -8.76
N GLU A 345 -9.56 -39.04 -8.69
CA GLU A 345 -10.36 -39.27 -7.48
C GLU A 345 -10.63 -40.79 -7.34
N ASP A 346 -10.42 -41.33 -6.15
CA ASP A 346 -10.76 -42.74 -5.81
C ASP A 346 -12.29 -42.95 -5.73
#